data_bf638593f9907e27cb01baca84116dfd
#
_entry.id   bf638593f9907e27cb01baca84116dfd
#
_cell.length_a   1.000
_cell.length_b   1.000
_cell.length_c   1.000
_cell.angle_alpha   90.00
_cell.angle_beta   90.00
_cell.angle_gamma   90.00
#
_symmetry.space_group_name_H-M   'P 1'
#
loop_
_entity.id
_entity.type
_entity.pdbx_description
1 polymer ?
#
loop_
_entity_poly.entity_id
_entity_poly.type
_entity_poly.pdbx_seq_one_letter_code
_entity_poly.pdbx_strand_id
1 'polypeptide(L)'
;METKLTEETRVESDLIGAREIPASALYGVQTLRGIENFPISKFHLNEYPLFINGLAITKMAAAMANYELGLLTKEQKDAIVLACQEILNGEHHEQFPVDMIQGGAGTSTNMNANEVIANRALEIMGHKRGEYQYCSPNDHVNCSQSTNDAYPTAIHIGMYYSHLRFLPYLESLIGAFHKKGEEFAHIIKMGRTQLEDAVPMTLGQTFNGFASILRDEIRHLNEAAADFLTVNMGATAIGTGICAEPGYAEKCVEALCEITGFDFKLSSDLVGATSDTSCLVGYASALKRVAVKVNKICNDLRLLASGPRCGLGEFNLPAMQPGSSIMPGKVNPVIPEVMNQICYKVIGNELCVTMAGEAAQMELNAMEPVMAQCCFESVDLMVNGFETLRTRCVEGITANAERCKIEVHNSIGVVTALNPIIGYKNSTKIAKEALETGRSVYELVLEHGILNKEELDTILSPENMLKPVKLDIKP
;
A
#
# COMPACT_ATOMS: atom_id res chain seq x y z
N MET A 1 -8.69 48.81 1.84
CA MET A 1 -8.54 48.60 3.30
C MET A 1 -9.38 47.38 3.64
N GLU A 2 -8.81 46.19 3.54
CA GLU A 2 -9.44 44.98 4.05
C GLU A 2 -9.34 45.02 5.55
N THR A 3 -10.47 45.09 6.23
CA THR A 3 -10.58 44.91 7.68
C THR A 3 -10.16 43.44 7.95
N LYS A 4 -8.89 43.24 8.39
CA LYS A 4 -8.52 42.00 9.08
C LYS A 4 -9.44 41.94 10.30
N LEU A 5 -10.45 41.07 10.26
CA LEU A 5 -11.10 40.59 11.46
C LEU A 5 -9.99 40.05 12.35
N THR A 6 -9.72 40.69 13.47
CA THR A 6 -8.81 40.12 14.45
C THR A 6 -9.48 38.88 14.99
N GLU A 7 -8.95 37.72 14.62
CA GLU A 7 -9.41 36.43 15.14
C GLU A 7 -9.26 36.47 16.69
N GLU A 8 -10.32 36.12 17.38
CA GLU A 8 -10.24 36.04 18.87
C GLU A 8 -9.20 34.98 19.24
N THR A 9 -8.35 35.33 20.21
CA THR A 9 -7.30 34.42 20.69
C THR A 9 -7.53 34.08 22.16
N ARG A 10 -7.02 32.94 22.61
CA ARG A 10 -6.84 32.57 24.00
C ARG A 10 -5.36 32.38 24.30
N VAL A 11 -4.94 32.62 25.52
CA VAL A 11 -3.56 32.44 25.98
C VAL A 11 -3.43 31.12 26.71
N GLU A 12 -2.52 30.27 26.21
CA GLU A 12 -2.09 29.06 26.92
C GLU A 12 -0.58 29.12 27.19
N SER A 13 -0.13 28.38 28.19
CA SER A 13 1.29 28.33 28.58
C SER A 13 1.76 26.92 28.86
N ASP A 14 3.02 26.69 28.55
CA ASP A 14 3.78 25.48 28.89
C ASP A 14 5.09 25.87 29.62
N LEU A 15 5.99 24.88 29.82
CA LEU A 15 7.28 25.11 30.50
C LEU A 15 8.15 26.17 29.79
N ILE A 16 7.98 26.38 28.48
CA ILE A 16 8.79 27.31 27.68
C ILE A 16 8.20 28.74 27.69
N GLY A 17 6.91 28.89 28.05
CA GLY A 17 6.23 30.18 28.17
C GLY A 17 4.86 30.23 27.46
N ALA A 18 4.24 31.40 27.51
CA ALA A 18 2.91 31.63 26.97
C ALA A 18 2.89 31.86 25.45
N ARG A 19 1.78 31.45 24.82
CA ARG A 19 1.45 31.72 23.42
C ARG A 19 -0.02 32.08 23.27
N GLU A 20 -0.31 32.87 22.25
CA GLU A 20 -1.68 33.13 21.81
C GLU A 20 -2.07 32.08 20.77
N ILE A 21 -3.25 31.48 20.95
CA ILE A 21 -3.81 30.44 20.11
C ILE A 21 -5.17 30.93 19.59
N PRO A 22 -5.59 30.66 18.36
CA PRO A 22 -6.93 30.98 17.90
C PRO A 22 -7.97 30.43 18.86
N ALA A 23 -8.93 31.24 19.28
CA ALA A 23 -9.96 30.82 20.24
C ALA A 23 -10.84 29.68 19.64
N SER A 24 -10.93 29.61 18.31
CA SER A 24 -11.64 28.58 17.56
C SER A 24 -10.91 27.22 17.53
N ALA A 25 -9.59 27.18 17.78
CA ALA A 25 -8.80 25.95 17.72
C ALA A 25 -9.09 25.03 18.92
N LEU A 26 -9.22 23.72 18.68
CA LEU A 26 -9.24 22.71 19.74
C LEU A 26 -7.82 22.33 20.18
N TYR A 27 -6.82 22.47 19.31
CA TYR A 27 -5.43 22.24 19.71
C TYR A 27 -4.93 23.33 20.64
N GLY A 28 -3.84 23.07 21.35
CA GLY A 28 -3.26 23.96 22.37
C GLY A 28 -1.84 24.44 22.05
N VAL A 29 -1.13 24.88 23.08
CA VAL A 29 0.19 25.52 22.98
C VAL A 29 1.28 24.59 22.42
N GLN A 30 1.26 23.30 22.75
CA GLN A 30 2.28 22.37 22.29
C GLN A 30 2.11 22.05 20.80
N THR A 31 0.87 21.92 20.33
CA THR A 31 0.59 21.80 18.89
C THR A 31 1.05 23.05 18.15
N LEU A 32 0.76 24.26 18.66
CA LEU A 32 1.21 25.50 18.04
C LEU A 32 2.75 25.52 17.90
N ARG A 33 3.49 25.10 18.92
CA ARG A 33 4.96 24.97 18.81
C ARG A 33 5.38 23.94 17.78
N GLY A 34 4.66 22.82 17.67
CA GLY A 34 4.90 21.83 16.63
C GLY A 34 4.76 22.42 15.21
N ILE A 35 3.71 23.22 14.99
CA ILE A 35 3.48 23.94 13.73
C ILE A 35 4.60 24.94 13.44
N GLU A 36 5.00 25.73 14.47
CA GLU A 36 6.06 26.74 14.34
C GLU A 36 7.44 26.11 14.08
N ASN A 37 7.74 24.98 14.75
CA ASN A 37 9.06 24.32 14.67
C ASN A 37 9.25 23.49 13.41
N PHE A 38 8.18 22.90 12.87
CA PHE A 38 8.26 21.92 11.80
C PHE A 38 7.41 22.29 10.57
N PRO A 39 7.61 23.46 9.93
CA PRO A 39 7.02 23.76 8.64
C PRO A 39 7.86 23.11 7.52
N ILE A 40 7.90 21.79 7.46
CA ILE A 40 8.90 21.03 6.70
C ILE A 40 8.33 20.53 5.39
N SER A 41 7.13 19.94 5.41
CA SER A 41 6.57 19.28 4.25
C SER A 41 5.12 19.74 3.97
N LYS A 42 4.49 19.09 2.99
CA LYS A 42 3.05 19.24 2.73
C LYS A 42 2.23 18.09 3.32
N PHE A 43 2.88 17.20 4.04
CA PHE A 43 2.23 16.03 4.63
C PHE A 43 1.84 16.34 6.08
N HIS A 44 0.63 16.83 6.25
CA HIS A 44 0.08 17.13 7.58
C HIS A 44 -0.74 15.95 8.09
N LEU A 45 -0.85 15.83 9.41
CA LEU A 45 -1.55 14.71 10.06
C LEU A 45 -3.02 14.61 9.63
N ASN A 46 -3.69 15.74 9.39
CA ASN A 46 -5.08 15.79 8.91
C ASN A 46 -5.32 15.14 7.54
N GLU A 47 -4.29 14.89 6.76
CA GLU A 47 -4.35 14.13 5.49
C GLU A 47 -4.38 12.60 5.71
N TYR A 48 -4.18 12.13 6.95
CA TYR A 48 -4.10 10.71 7.31
C TYR A 48 -5.18 10.30 8.33
N PRO A 49 -6.46 10.23 7.92
CA PRO A 49 -7.58 10.00 8.84
C PRO A 49 -7.47 8.69 9.63
N LEU A 50 -6.92 7.62 9.05
CA LEU A 50 -6.73 6.36 9.76
C LEU A 50 -5.66 6.43 10.85
N PHE A 51 -4.67 7.31 10.72
CA PHE A 51 -3.72 7.57 11.80
C PHE A 51 -4.36 8.38 12.93
N ILE A 52 -5.16 9.40 12.61
CA ILE A 52 -5.94 10.15 13.61
C ILE A 52 -6.88 9.20 14.37
N ASN A 53 -7.54 8.27 13.67
CA ASN A 53 -8.38 7.26 14.30
C ASN A 53 -7.55 6.35 15.22
N GLY A 54 -6.33 5.97 14.84
CA GLY A 54 -5.40 5.24 15.70
C GLY A 54 -5.08 5.99 17.00
N LEU A 55 -4.82 7.31 16.90
CA LEU A 55 -4.63 8.18 18.08
C LEU A 55 -5.89 8.21 18.96
N ALA A 56 -7.07 8.42 18.38
CA ALA A 56 -8.32 8.47 19.13
C ALA A 56 -8.62 7.15 19.85
N ILE A 57 -8.44 6.00 19.18
CA ILE A 57 -8.62 4.66 19.78
C ILE A 57 -7.64 4.45 20.94
N THR A 58 -6.38 4.82 20.77
CA THR A 58 -5.36 4.72 21.82
C THR A 58 -5.76 5.55 23.06
N LYS A 59 -6.21 6.80 22.86
CA LYS A 59 -6.61 7.67 23.97
C LYS A 59 -7.92 7.22 24.62
N MET A 60 -8.85 6.69 23.86
CA MET A 60 -10.08 6.08 24.37
C MET A 60 -9.76 4.87 25.27
N ALA A 61 -8.92 3.95 24.82
CA ALA A 61 -8.50 2.79 25.59
C ALA A 61 -7.76 3.16 26.86
N ALA A 62 -6.85 4.14 26.78
CA ALA A 62 -6.15 4.70 27.94
C ALA A 62 -7.10 5.31 28.97
N ALA A 63 -8.10 6.08 28.54
CA ALA A 63 -9.09 6.69 29.44
C ALA A 63 -9.97 5.61 30.12
N MET A 64 -10.35 4.56 29.41
CA MET A 64 -11.10 3.43 30.00
C MET A 64 -10.26 2.71 31.06
N ALA A 65 -9.01 2.38 30.74
CA ALA A 65 -8.09 1.72 31.68
C ALA A 65 -7.82 2.56 32.93
N ASN A 66 -7.52 3.85 32.76
CA ASN A 66 -7.25 4.77 33.88
C ASN A 66 -8.48 5.00 34.77
N TYR A 67 -9.69 4.98 34.19
CA TYR A 67 -10.93 5.03 34.98
C TYR A 67 -11.10 3.78 35.84
N GLU A 68 -10.88 2.59 35.30
CA GLU A 68 -10.96 1.35 36.06
C GLU A 68 -9.94 1.26 37.20
N LEU A 69 -8.78 1.89 37.01
CA LEU A 69 -7.73 1.99 38.02
C LEU A 69 -7.96 3.15 39.02
N GLY A 70 -9.03 3.92 38.86
CA GLY A 70 -9.39 5.00 39.76
C GLY A 70 -8.59 6.31 39.57
N LEU A 71 -7.88 6.46 38.47
CA LEU A 71 -7.08 7.67 38.17
C LEU A 71 -7.89 8.77 37.47
N LEU A 72 -8.99 8.41 36.80
CA LEU A 72 -9.92 9.38 36.21
C LEU A 72 -11.28 9.28 36.87
N THR A 73 -11.98 10.40 36.97
CA THR A 73 -13.41 10.42 37.33
C THR A 73 -14.26 9.86 36.17
N LYS A 74 -15.48 9.41 36.51
CA LYS A 74 -16.43 8.96 35.47
C LYS A 74 -16.72 10.06 34.46
N GLU A 75 -16.86 11.32 34.90
CA GLU A 75 -17.16 12.46 34.06
C GLU A 75 -16.01 12.73 33.06
N GLN A 76 -14.76 12.72 33.51
CA GLN A 76 -13.57 12.86 32.66
C GLN A 76 -13.48 11.73 31.62
N LYS A 77 -13.59 10.48 32.06
CA LYS A 77 -13.55 9.31 31.17
C LYS A 77 -14.65 9.38 30.11
N ASP A 78 -15.90 9.67 30.52
CA ASP A 78 -17.03 9.72 29.59
C ASP A 78 -16.86 10.85 28.56
N ALA A 79 -16.36 12.02 28.97
CA ALA A 79 -16.10 13.15 28.09
C ALA A 79 -14.95 12.88 27.10
N ILE A 80 -13.85 12.26 27.56
CA ILE A 80 -12.72 11.87 26.71
C ILE A 80 -13.17 10.82 25.69
N VAL A 81 -13.91 9.79 26.12
CA VAL A 81 -14.43 8.74 25.24
C VAL A 81 -15.35 9.34 24.17
N LEU A 82 -16.24 10.27 24.54
CA LEU A 82 -17.14 10.92 23.59
C LEU A 82 -16.39 11.80 22.60
N ALA A 83 -15.38 12.57 23.04
CA ALA A 83 -14.52 13.36 22.17
C ALA A 83 -13.77 12.47 21.15
N CYS A 84 -13.24 11.32 21.61
CA CYS A 84 -12.61 10.34 20.73
C CYS A 84 -13.61 9.76 19.72
N GLN A 85 -14.86 9.49 20.14
CA GLN A 85 -15.90 8.97 19.27
C GLN A 85 -16.26 9.95 18.14
N GLU A 86 -16.33 11.27 18.43
CA GLU A 86 -16.52 12.30 17.41
C GLU A 86 -15.38 12.29 16.38
N ILE A 87 -14.12 12.16 16.84
CA ILE A 87 -12.96 12.04 15.96
C ILE A 87 -13.06 10.78 15.08
N LEU A 88 -13.46 9.63 15.63
CA LEU A 88 -13.65 8.40 14.87
C LEU A 88 -14.77 8.52 13.81
N ASN A 89 -15.75 9.38 14.04
CA ASN A 89 -16.81 9.70 13.07
C ASN A 89 -16.36 10.70 11.98
N GLY A 90 -15.08 11.12 12.00
CA GLY A 90 -14.51 12.06 11.04
C GLY A 90 -14.65 13.52 11.40
N GLU A 91 -15.09 13.85 12.63
CA GLU A 91 -15.18 15.22 13.13
C GLU A 91 -13.82 15.69 13.64
N HIS A 92 -13.55 16.99 13.55
CA HIS A 92 -12.35 17.65 14.11
C HIS A 92 -11.00 17.26 13.48
N HIS A 93 -10.97 16.54 12.35
CA HIS A 93 -9.72 16.14 11.70
C HIS A 93 -8.88 17.35 11.25
N GLU A 94 -9.50 18.47 10.93
CA GLU A 94 -8.82 19.74 10.61
C GLU A 94 -8.05 20.33 11.80
N GLN A 95 -8.30 19.85 13.02
CA GLN A 95 -7.60 20.25 14.24
C GLN A 95 -6.27 19.51 14.45
N PHE A 96 -5.83 18.73 13.47
CA PHE A 96 -4.55 17.99 13.49
C PHE A 96 -3.58 18.54 12.43
N PRO A 97 -3.11 19.80 12.54
CA PRO A 97 -2.34 20.48 11.50
C PRO A 97 -0.83 20.21 11.56
N VAL A 98 -0.32 19.40 12.49
CA VAL A 98 1.12 19.14 12.62
C VAL A 98 1.67 18.42 11.40
N ASP A 99 2.92 18.76 11.01
CA ASP A 99 3.63 18.07 9.93
C ASP A 99 3.97 16.63 10.34
N MET A 100 3.86 15.70 9.41
CA MET A 100 4.24 14.30 9.64
C MET A 100 5.75 14.13 9.81
N ILE A 101 6.57 15.02 9.23
CA ILE A 101 8.02 15.04 9.38
C ILE A 101 8.40 15.96 10.54
N GLN A 102 8.63 15.38 11.69
CA GLN A 102 8.85 16.11 12.94
C GLN A 102 9.92 15.45 13.82
N GLY A 103 10.68 16.25 14.53
CA GLY A 103 11.58 15.77 15.59
C GLY A 103 10.82 15.47 16.89
N GLY A 104 11.44 14.70 17.80
CA GLY A 104 10.87 14.41 19.12
C GLY A 104 10.05 13.11 19.17
N ALA A 105 10.32 12.17 18.27
CA ALA A 105 9.70 10.82 18.28
C ALA A 105 8.15 10.83 18.31
N GLY A 106 7.53 11.81 17.62
CA GLY A 106 6.07 11.93 17.56
C GLY A 106 5.41 12.73 18.67
N THR A 107 6.18 13.42 19.54
CA THR A 107 5.60 14.17 20.66
C THR A 107 4.63 15.28 20.21
N SER A 108 4.91 15.97 19.10
CA SER A 108 4.00 16.99 18.57
C SER A 108 2.65 16.37 18.16
N THR A 109 2.66 15.21 17.54
CA THR A 109 1.45 14.44 17.16
C THR A 109 0.69 13.94 18.39
N ASN A 110 1.40 13.34 19.36
CA ASN A 110 0.77 12.87 20.61
C ASN A 110 0.11 14.01 21.37
N MET A 111 0.82 15.15 21.50
CA MET A 111 0.26 16.31 22.19
C MET A 111 -0.87 16.97 21.41
N ASN A 112 -0.82 16.98 20.08
CA ASN A 112 -1.94 17.45 19.27
C ASN A 112 -3.21 16.65 19.57
N ALA A 113 -3.13 15.33 19.62
CA ALA A 113 -4.27 14.49 20.02
C ALA A 113 -4.72 14.78 21.45
N ASN A 114 -3.79 14.88 22.40
CA ASN A 114 -4.10 15.16 23.79
C ASN A 114 -4.83 16.50 23.97
N GLU A 115 -4.36 17.56 23.29
CA GLU A 115 -4.93 18.91 23.38
C GLU A 115 -6.30 18.99 22.72
N VAL A 116 -6.47 18.41 21.53
CA VAL A 116 -7.77 18.38 20.84
C VAL A 116 -8.80 17.62 21.66
N ILE A 117 -8.46 16.44 22.16
CA ILE A 117 -9.35 15.61 22.97
C ILE A 117 -9.69 16.31 24.29
N ALA A 118 -8.69 16.90 24.98
CA ALA A 118 -8.91 17.60 26.24
C ALA A 118 -9.85 18.81 26.07
N ASN A 119 -9.60 19.66 25.06
CA ASN A 119 -10.45 20.82 24.83
C ASN A 119 -11.86 20.43 24.39
N ARG A 120 -12.01 19.36 23.59
CA ARG A 120 -13.34 18.87 23.24
C ARG A 120 -14.06 18.25 24.45
N ALA A 121 -13.35 17.49 25.29
CA ALA A 121 -13.89 16.96 26.54
C ALA A 121 -14.33 18.08 27.49
N LEU A 122 -13.57 19.18 27.63
CA LEU A 122 -13.97 20.36 28.36
C LEU A 122 -15.30 20.93 27.86
N GLU A 123 -15.48 21.10 26.56
CA GLU A 123 -16.75 21.56 25.98
C GLU A 123 -17.91 20.62 26.32
N ILE A 124 -17.72 19.30 26.22
CA ILE A 124 -18.71 18.27 26.57
C ILE A 124 -19.11 18.38 28.04
N MET A 125 -18.17 18.67 28.93
CA MET A 125 -18.39 18.89 30.37
C MET A 125 -18.98 20.28 30.69
N GLY A 126 -19.19 21.16 29.68
CA GLY A 126 -19.73 22.51 29.87
C GLY A 126 -18.69 23.56 30.29
N HIS A 127 -17.41 23.28 30.11
CA HIS A 127 -16.29 24.18 30.37
C HIS A 127 -15.76 24.84 29.11
N LYS A 128 -14.91 25.87 29.30
CA LYS A 128 -14.23 26.54 28.18
C LYS A 128 -12.93 25.85 27.86
N ARG A 129 -12.52 25.96 26.59
CA ARG A 129 -11.20 25.54 26.12
C ARG A 129 -10.10 26.17 26.97
N GLY A 130 -9.10 25.38 27.32
CA GLY A 130 -7.99 25.82 28.17
C GLY A 130 -8.26 25.79 29.69
N GLU A 131 -9.48 25.44 30.15
CA GLU A 131 -9.77 25.24 31.57
C GLU A 131 -9.26 23.88 32.08
N TYR A 132 -7.96 23.64 31.90
CA TYR A 132 -7.28 22.33 32.08
C TYR A 132 -7.32 21.80 33.52
N GLN A 133 -7.77 22.58 34.50
CA GLN A 133 -8.03 22.08 35.84
C GLN A 133 -9.16 21.03 35.90
N TYR A 134 -10.04 20.98 34.90
CA TYR A 134 -11.13 20.00 34.82
C TYR A 134 -10.78 18.84 33.92
N CYS A 135 -10.13 19.06 32.76
CA CYS A 135 -9.61 18.01 31.87
C CYS A 135 -8.30 18.51 31.22
N SER A 136 -7.16 18.03 31.73
CA SER A 136 -5.81 18.39 31.26
C SER A 136 -5.34 17.45 30.13
N PRO A 137 -4.69 17.98 29.08
CA PRO A 137 -4.02 17.16 28.07
C PRO A 137 -2.99 16.20 28.68
N ASN A 138 -2.21 16.67 29.65
CA ASN A 138 -1.12 15.89 30.25
C ASN A 138 -1.60 14.96 31.37
N ASP A 139 -2.38 15.52 32.34
CA ASP A 139 -2.70 14.80 33.58
C ASP A 139 -3.89 13.82 33.41
N HIS A 140 -4.77 14.08 32.44
CA HIS A 140 -5.98 13.26 32.23
C HIS A 140 -5.94 12.51 30.90
N VAL A 141 -5.83 13.17 29.74
CA VAL A 141 -5.84 12.50 28.43
C VAL A 141 -4.58 11.65 28.25
N ASN A 142 -3.42 12.14 28.69
CA ASN A 142 -2.14 11.43 28.62
C ASN A 142 -1.79 10.69 29.93
N CYS A 143 -2.73 10.53 30.85
CA CYS A 143 -2.52 9.82 32.12
C CYS A 143 -1.93 8.43 31.88
N SER A 144 -0.91 8.05 32.65
CA SER A 144 -0.19 6.77 32.57
C SER A 144 0.51 6.49 31.23
N GLN A 145 0.74 7.51 30.40
CA GLN A 145 1.31 7.36 29.07
C GLN A 145 2.60 8.18 28.89
N SER A 146 3.43 7.73 27.97
CA SER A 146 4.44 8.52 27.27
C SER A 146 4.07 8.62 25.80
N THR A 147 4.68 9.55 25.06
CA THR A 147 4.65 9.48 23.58
C THR A 147 5.23 8.15 23.11
N ASN A 148 6.22 7.61 23.80
CA ASN A 148 7.00 6.44 23.39
C ASN A 148 6.21 5.13 23.40
N ASP A 149 5.04 5.09 24.03
CA ASP A 149 4.11 3.95 23.95
C ASP A 149 2.80 4.29 23.22
N ALA A 150 2.24 5.47 23.47
CA ALA A 150 0.97 5.88 22.86
C ALA A 150 1.08 6.16 21.36
N TYR A 151 2.18 6.77 20.89
CA TYR A 151 2.40 7.11 19.49
C TYR A 151 2.60 5.87 18.60
N PRO A 152 3.53 4.94 18.90
CA PRO A 152 3.66 3.71 18.12
C PRO A 152 2.40 2.85 18.18
N THR A 153 1.70 2.76 19.32
CA THR A 153 0.41 2.06 19.41
C THR A 153 -0.60 2.65 18.44
N ALA A 154 -0.69 3.99 18.34
CA ALA A 154 -1.58 4.65 17.39
C ALA A 154 -1.17 4.38 15.92
N ILE A 155 0.12 4.34 15.62
CA ILE A 155 0.62 3.94 14.29
C ILE A 155 0.19 2.51 13.98
N HIS A 156 0.39 1.57 14.89
CA HIS A 156 0.01 0.17 14.71
C HIS A 156 -1.47 0.02 14.38
N ILE A 157 -2.34 0.67 15.17
CA ILE A 157 -3.78 0.66 14.94
C ILE A 157 -4.11 1.25 13.56
N GLY A 158 -3.61 2.46 13.26
CA GLY A 158 -3.85 3.14 12.00
C GLY A 158 -3.35 2.35 10.78
N MET A 159 -2.18 1.71 10.89
CA MET A 159 -1.62 0.87 9.84
C MET A 159 -2.40 -0.44 9.64
N TYR A 160 -2.90 -1.05 10.72
CA TYR A 160 -3.76 -2.23 10.59
C TYR A 160 -5.07 -1.91 9.87
N TYR A 161 -5.74 -0.80 10.21
CA TYR A 161 -6.90 -0.32 9.45
C TYR A 161 -6.56 0.03 8.00
N SER A 162 -5.38 0.62 7.75
CA SER A 162 -4.90 0.91 6.40
C SER A 162 -4.67 -0.36 5.59
N HIS A 163 -4.15 -1.42 6.22
CA HIS A 163 -4.02 -2.75 5.61
C HIS A 163 -5.39 -3.34 5.24
N LEU A 164 -6.36 -3.30 6.15
CA LEU A 164 -7.72 -3.80 5.89
C LEU A 164 -8.40 -3.02 4.75
N ARG A 165 -8.16 -1.72 4.64
CA ARG A 165 -8.63 -0.91 3.51
C ARG A 165 -7.94 -1.27 2.20
N PHE A 166 -6.66 -1.61 2.25
CA PHE A 166 -5.83 -1.89 1.06
C PHE A 166 -6.19 -3.20 0.36
N LEU A 167 -6.45 -4.27 1.13
CA LEU A 167 -6.67 -5.61 0.58
C LEU A 167 -7.77 -5.70 -0.48
N PRO A 168 -8.97 -5.12 -0.30
CA PRO A 168 -10.03 -5.18 -1.30
C PRO A 168 -9.64 -4.57 -2.66
N TYR A 169 -8.79 -3.54 -2.68
CA TYR A 169 -8.32 -2.95 -3.94
C TYR A 169 -7.32 -3.86 -4.66
N LEU A 170 -6.43 -4.51 -3.93
CA LEU A 170 -5.54 -5.53 -4.49
C LEU A 170 -6.33 -6.72 -5.03
N GLU A 171 -7.28 -7.25 -4.27
CA GLU A 171 -8.15 -8.35 -4.68
C GLU A 171 -8.98 -8.00 -5.92
N SER A 172 -9.50 -6.77 -5.99
CA SER A 172 -10.26 -6.28 -7.13
C SER A 172 -9.39 -6.18 -8.39
N LEU A 173 -8.13 -5.73 -8.28
CA LEU A 173 -7.17 -5.71 -9.38
C LEU A 173 -6.82 -7.12 -9.85
N ILE A 174 -6.59 -8.07 -8.92
CA ILE A 174 -6.36 -9.49 -9.20
C ILE A 174 -7.56 -10.07 -9.98
N GLY A 175 -8.78 -9.78 -9.50
CA GLY A 175 -10.02 -10.20 -10.16
C GLY A 175 -10.15 -9.67 -11.58
N ALA A 176 -9.77 -8.42 -11.82
CA ALA A 176 -9.80 -7.84 -13.17
C ALA A 176 -8.80 -8.51 -14.12
N PHE A 177 -7.58 -8.80 -13.67
CA PHE A 177 -6.62 -9.57 -14.47
C PHE A 177 -7.13 -10.99 -14.77
N HIS A 178 -7.69 -11.67 -13.76
CA HIS A 178 -8.25 -13.01 -13.95
C HIS A 178 -9.39 -13.02 -14.96
N LYS A 179 -10.31 -12.06 -14.88
CA LYS A 179 -11.40 -11.90 -15.84
C LYS A 179 -10.90 -11.72 -17.28
N LYS A 180 -9.83 -10.91 -17.48
CA LYS A 180 -9.16 -10.79 -18.78
C LYS A 180 -8.47 -12.09 -19.19
N GLY A 181 -7.94 -12.84 -18.22
CA GLY A 181 -7.41 -14.18 -18.48
C GLY A 181 -8.44 -15.14 -19.02
N GLU A 182 -9.66 -15.12 -18.52
CA GLU A 182 -10.79 -15.91 -19.02
C GLU A 182 -11.25 -15.41 -20.40
N GLU A 183 -11.42 -14.09 -20.58
CA GLU A 183 -11.84 -13.45 -21.82
C GLU A 183 -10.90 -13.82 -22.99
N PHE A 184 -9.58 -13.85 -22.76
CA PHE A 184 -8.56 -14.07 -23.77
C PHE A 184 -8.02 -15.51 -23.78
N ALA A 185 -8.67 -16.44 -23.11
CA ALA A 185 -8.21 -17.84 -22.98
C ALA A 185 -8.01 -18.56 -24.33
N HIS A 186 -8.77 -18.17 -25.35
CA HIS A 186 -8.75 -18.78 -26.67
C HIS A 186 -7.80 -18.07 -27.66
N ILE A 187 -7.18 -16.96 -27.28
CA ILE A 187 -6.32 -16.16 -28.19
C ILE A 187 -4.89 -16.65 -28.08
N ILE A 188 -4.41 -17.30 -29.13
CA ILE A 188 -3.02 -17.76 -29.20
C ILE A 188 -2.08 -16.59 -29.48
N LYS A 189 -0.92 -16.60 -28.84
CA LYS A 189 0.17 -15.62 -29.00
C LYS A 189 1.53 -16.31 -28.94
N MET A 190 2.57 -15.61 -29.39
CA MET A 190 3.94 -16.02 -29.13
C MET A 190 4.38 -15.62 -27.73
N GLY A 191 4.79 -16.58 -26.91
CA GLY A 191 5.48 -16.34 -25.65
C GLY A 191 6.91 -15.88 -25.92
N ARG A 192 7.42 -14.98 -25.07
CA ARG A 192 8.78 -14.43 -25.22
C ARG A 192 9.57 -14.59 -23.93
N THR A 193 10.84 -14.93 -24.08
CA THR A 193 11.84 -14.91 -23.01
C THR A 193 13.02 -14.06 -23.47
N GLN A 194 13.53 -13.15 -22.63
CA GLN A 194 14.59 -12.20 -23.02
C GLN A 194 14.20 -11.32 -24.24
N LEU A 195 12.91 -11.09 -24.43
CA LEU A 195 12.27 -10.42 -25.57
C LEU A 195 12.36 -11.16 -26.91
N GLU A 196 12.97 -12.34 -26.95
CA GLU A 196 13.04 -13.22 -28.13
C GLU A 196 11.85 -14.20 -28.15
N ASP A 197 11.47 -14.63 -29.37
CA ASP A 197 10.44 -15.62 -29.56
C ASP A 197 10.78 -16.93 -28.84
N ALA A 198 9.84 -17.47 -28.08
CA ALA A 198 10.04 -18.72 -27.37
C ALA A 198 9.08 -19.80 -27.89
N VAL A 199 7.91 -19.94 -27.29
CA VAL A 199 6.91 -20.94 -27.63
C VAL A 199 5.51 -20.33 -27.60
N PRO A 200 4.55 -20.91 -28.36
CA PRO A 200 3.16 -20.48 -28.30
C PRO A 200 2.56 -20.63 -26.92
N MET A 201 1.71 -19.67 -26.58
CA MET A 201 0.87 -19.66 -25.37
C MET A 201 -0.44 -18.91 -25.68
N THR A 202 -1.36 -18.78 -24.71
CA THR A 202 -2.51 -17.90 -24.88
C THR A 202 -2.28 -16.55 -24.22
N LEU A 203 -2.93 -15.53 -24.77
CA LEU A 203 -3.00 -14.22 -24.13
C LEU A 203 -3.67 -14.32 -22.75
N GLY A 204 -4.67 -15.18 -22.61
CA GLY A 204 -5.32 -15.49 -21.33
C GLY A 204 -4.34 -16.04 -20.28
N GLN A 205 -3.38 -16.87 -20.65
CA GLN A 205 -2.34 -17.35 -19.74
C GLN A 205 -1.45 -16.20 -19.24
N THR A 206 -1.17 -15.20 -20.06
CA THR A 206 -0.42 -14.01 -19.64
C THR A 206 -1.17 -13.25 -18.53
N PHE A 207 -2.45 -12.96 -18.72
CA PHE A 207 -3.26 -12.24 -17.73
C PHE A 207 -3.52 -13.06 -16.45
N ASN A 208 -3.75 -14.37 -16.58
CA ASN A 208 -3.86 -15.28 -15.42
C ASN A 208 -2.53 -15.35 -14.64
N GLY A 209 -1.39 -15.30 -15.33
CA GLY A 209 -0.08 -15.20 -14.71
C GLY A 209 0.05 -13.93 -13.86
N PHE A 210 -0.40 -12.77 -14.38
CA PHE A 210 -0.42 -11.50 -13.62
C PHE A 210 -1.30 -11.62 -12.37
N ALA A 211 -2.51 -12.18 -12.48
CA ALA A 211 -3.39 -12.41 -11.34
C ALA A 211 -2.75 -13.32 -10.27
N SER A 212 -2.13 -14.42 -10.71
CA SER A 212 -1.54 -15.42 -9.81
C SER A 212 -0.40 -14.86 -8.96
N ILE A 213 0.56 -14.15 -9.59
CA ILE A 213 1.71 -13.60 -8.86
C ILE A 213 1.32 -12.52 -7.84
N LEU A 214 0.22 -11.79 -8.08
CA LEU A 214 -0.29 -10.81 -7.13
C LEU A 214 -1.06 -11.49 -5.99
N ARG A 215 -1.80 -12.55 -6.27
CA ARG A 215 -2.55 -13.31 -5.25
C ARG A 215 -1.63 -13.86 -4.16
N ASP A 216 -0.44 -14.30 -4.52
CA ASP A 216 0.56 -14.80 -3.55
C ASP A 216 0.98 -13.74 -2.53
N GLU A 217 0.89 -12.45 -2.86
CA GLU A 217 1.28 -11.36 -1.97
C GLU A 217 0.26 -11.08 -0.87
N ILE A 218 -1.01 -11.48 -1.02
CA ILE A 218 -2.04 -11.32 0.04
C ILE A 218 -1.59 -12.02 1.33
N ARG A 219 -1.03 -13.22 1.22
CA ARG A 219 -0.51 -13.95 2.39
C ARG A 219 0.61 -13.18 3.10
N HIS A 220 1.58 -12.68 2.34
CA HIS A 220 2.73 -11.94 2.90
C HIS A 220 2.31 -10.61 3.55
N LEU A 221 1.33 -9.93 2.94
CA LEU A 221 0.76 -8.70 3.51
C LEU A 221 0.04 -8.99 4.83
N ASN A 222 -0.77 -10.05 4.88
CA ASN A 222 -1.48 -10.45 6.11
C ASN A 222 -0.51 -10.87 7.22
N GLU A 223 0.54 -11.62 6.88
CA GLU A 223 1.59 -12.01 7.82
C GLU A 223 2.30 -10.79 8.40
N ALA A 224 2.69 -9.82 7.57
CA ALA A 224 3.35 -8.60 8.01
C ALA A 224 2.41 -7.66 8.79
N ALA A 225 1.13 -7.59 8.43
CA ALA A 225 0.16 -6.76 9.13
C ALA A 225 -0.22 -7.32 10.51
N ALA A 226 -0.08 -8.62 10.73
CA ALA A 226 -0.36 -9.24 12.03
C ALA A 226 0.56 -8.70 13.13
N ASP A 227 1.78 -8.26 12.80
CA ASP A 227 2.72 -7.67 13.75
C ASP A 227 2.17 -6.37 14.36
N PHE A 228 1.31 -5.63 13.65
CA PHE A 228 0.66 -4.43 14.19
C PHE A 228 -0.33 -4.71 15.32
N LEU A 229 -0.77 -5.94 15.50
CA LEU A 229 -1.63 -6.34 16.62
C LEU A 229 -0.85 -6.53 17.93
N THR A 230 0.47 -6.41 17.92
CA THR A 230 1.31 -6.42 19.11
C THR A 230 1.74 -4.99 19.42
N VAL A 231 1.41 -4.51 20.61
CA VAL A 231 1.65 -3.11 21.02
C VAL A 231 2.51 -3.03 22.28
N ASN A 232 3.13 -1.86 22.50
CA ASN A 232 3.93 -1.57 23.70
C ASN A 232 3.19 -0.65 24.68
N MET A 233 1.85 -0.54 24.60
CA MET A 233 1.07 0.35 25.45
C MET A 233 1.27 0.04 26.95
N GLY A 234 1.56 1.06 27.76
CA GLY A 234 1.95 0.90 29.16
C GLY A 234 3.46 0.78 29.40
N ALA A 235 4.27 0.74 28.33
CA ALA A 235 5.74 0.80 28.41
C ALA A 235 6.23 2.13 29.04
N THR A 236 5.46 3.17 28.88
CA THR A 236 5.79 4.55 29.23
C THR A 236 7.10 5.03 28.57
N ALA A 237 8.07 5.54 29.32
CA ALA A 237 9.25 6.18 28.76
C ALA A 237 10.20 5.25 28.01
N ILE A 238 10.49 4.07 28.57
CA ILE A 238 11.54 3.14 28.09
C ILE A 238 11.16 1.64 28.25
N GLY A 239 9.90 1.32 28.48
CA GLY A 239 9.46 -0.07 28.64
C GLY A 239 9.35 -0.56 30.09
N THR A 240 9.68 0.26 31.07
CA THR A 240 9.62 -0.14 32.49
C THR A 240 8.28 0.14 33.16
N GLY A 241 7.35 0.83 32.48
CA GLY A 241 6.04 1.17 33.02
C GLY A 241 6.07 2.23 34.15
N ILE A 242 7.17 2.97 34.28
CA ILE A 242 7.28 3.99 35.32
C ILE A 242 6.19 5.06 35.16
N CYS A 243 5.59 5.49 36.26
CA CYS A 243 4.46 6.44 36.32
C CYS A 243 3.11 5.88 35.81
N ALA A 244 3.01 4.62 35.48
CA ALA A 244 1.73 3.95 35.27
C ALA A 244 1.34 3.13 36.52
N GLU A 245 0.04 3.00 36.78
CA GLU A 245 -0.45 2.10 37.81
C GLU A 245 -0.27 0.62 37.44
N PRO A 246 -0.02 -0.27 38.40
CA PRO A 246 0.02 -1.71 38.14
C PRO A 246 -1.25 -2.20 37.46
N GLY A 247 -1.10 -2.97 36.38
CA GLY A 247 -2.22 -3.49 35.59
C GLY A 247 -2.72 -2.54 34.49
N TYR A 248 -2.11 -1.36 34.31
CA TYR A 248 -2.52 -0.39 33.30
C TYR A 248 -2.33 -0.95 31.86
N ALA A 249 -1.18 -1.56 31.59
CA ALA A 249 -0.87 -2.08 30.25
C ALA A 249 -1.88 -3.14 29.81
N GLU A 250 -2.19 -4.09 30.68
CA GLU A 250 -3.14 -5.16 30.42
C GLU A 250 -4.55 -4.62 30.17
N LYS A 251 -5.02 -3.69 31.06
CA LYS A 251 -6.33 -3.06 30.92
C LYS A 251 -6.45 -2.22 29.64
N CYS A 252 -5.38 -1.55 29.24
CA CYS A 252 -5.35 -0.83 27.98
C CYS A 252 -5.52 -1.77 26.77
N VAL A 253 -4.82 -2.89 26.77
CA VAL A 253 -4.95 -3.89 25.68
C VAL A 253 -6.34 -4.54 25.67
N GLU A 254 -6.91 -4.85 26.85
CA GLU A 254 -8.31 -5.31 26.96
C GLU A 254 -9.27 -4.28 26.34
N ALA A 255 -9.11 -3.01 26.66
CA ALA A 255 -9.93 -1.93 26.09
C ALA A 255 -9.71 -1.77 24.58
N LEU A 256 -8.47 -1.90 24.07
CA LEU A 256 -8.19 -1.91 22.64
C LEU A 256 -8.94 -3.03 21.92
N CYS A 257 -8.94 -4.24 22.48
CA CYS A 257 -9.69 -5.39 21.93
C CYS A 257 -11.20 -5.11 21.93
N GLU A 258 -11.74 -4.54 23.02
CA GLU A 258 -13.16 -4.20 23.14
C GLU A 258 -13.58 -3.14 22.09
N ILE A 259 -12.80 -2.07 21.94
CA ILE A 259 -13.11 -0.95 21.03
C ILE A 259 -13.04 -1.39 19.57
N THR A 260 -12.03 -2.18 19.21
CA THR A 260 -11.72 -2.48 17.80
C THR A 260 -12.30 -3.81 17.32
N GLY A 261 -12.55 -4.75 18.22
CA GLY A 261 -12.89 -6.15 17.90
C GLY A 261 -11.70 -6.97 17.40
N PHE A 262 -10.48 -6.45 17.45
CA PHE A 262 -9.25 -7.15 17.04
C PHE A 262 -8.52 -7.74 18.25
N ASP A 263 -7.74 -8.80 18.03
CA ASP A 263 -6.98 -9.53 19.06
C ASP A 263 -5.62 -8.84 19.31
N PHE A 264 -5.65 -7.60 19.86
CA PHE A 264 -4.43 -6.91 20.28
C PHE A 264 -3.75 -7.64 21.44
N LYS A 265 -2.42 -7.59 21.45
CA LYS A 265 -1.58 -8.23 22.46
C LYS A 265 -0.53 -7.25 22.97
N LEU A 266 -0.24 -7.38 24.25
CA LEU A 266 0.91 -6.70 24.82
C LEU A 266 2.19 -7.41 24.39
N SER A 267 3.22 -6.64 24.01
CA SER A 267 4.55 -7.22 23.75
C SER A 267 5.06 -7.96 24.99
N SER A 268 5.74 -9.07 24.77
CA SER A 268 6.34 -9.86 25.84
C SER A 268 7.52 -9.16 26.54
N ASP A 269 8.16 -8.21 25.87
CA ASP A 269 9.21 -7.34 26.40
C ASP A 269 8.98 -5.90 25.95
N LEU A 270 8.52 -5.06 26.88
CA LEU A 270 8.19 -3.68 26.59
C LEU A 270 9.44 -2.81 26.38
N VAL A 271 10.60 -3.17 26.93
CA VAL A 271 11.87 -2.44 26.72
C VAL A 271 12.31 -2.61 25.28
N GLY A 272 12.38 -3.84 24.80
CA GLY A 272 12.68 -4.13 23.40
C GLY A 272 11.68 -3.46 22.44
N ALA A 273 10.38 -3.61 22.73
CA ALA A 273 9.31 -3.08 21.88
C ALA A 273 9.25 -1.55 21.81
N THR A 274 9.86 -0.82 22.76
CA THR A 274 9.89 0.65 22.73
C THR A 274 10.92 1.20 21.73
N SER A 275 11.93 0.40 21.36
CA SER A 275 12.94 0.79 20.36
C SER A 275 12.81 0.04 19.03
N ASP A 276 12.13 -1.10 19.02
CA ASP A 276 11.97 -1.93 17.82
C ASP A 276 10.82 -1.44 16.94
N THR A 277 11.16 -1.12 15.70
CA THR A 277 10.21 -0.70 14.65
C THR A 277 10.15 -1.70 13.50
N SER A 278 10.54 -2.96 13.73
CA SER A 278 10.60 -4.01 12.70
C SER A 278 9.25 -4.30 12.05
N CYS A 279 8.13 -4.10 12.73
CA CYS A 279 6.79 -4.21 12.15
C CYS A 279 6.59 -3.24 10.97
N LEU A 280 7.03 -1.99 11.08
CA LEU A 280 6.96 -1.00 9.99
C LEU A 280 7.89 -1.38 8.83
N VAL A 281 9.12 -1.82 9.14
CA VAL A 281 10.09 -2.29 8.13
C VAL A 281 9.54 -3.52 7.40
N GLY A 282 8.96 -4.49 8.12
CA GLY A 282 8.37 -5.70 7.55
C GLY A 282 7.20 -5.39 6.63
N TYR A 283 6.28 -4.52 7.07
CA TYR A 283 5.12 -4.15 6.26
C TYR A 283 5.50 -3.31 5.02
N ALA A 284 6.42 -2.34 5.17
CA ALA A 284 6.96 -1.59 4.03
C ALA A 284 7.64 -2.51 3.00
N SER A 285 8.37 -3.53 3.46
CA SER A 285 8.99 -4.54 2.59
C SER A 285 7.92 -5.41 1.88
N ALA A 286 6.81 -5.74 2.53
CA ALA A 286 5.69 -6.43 1.90
C ALA A 286 5.02 -5.56 0.81
N LEU A 287 4.81 -4.26 1.07
CA LEU A 287 4.32 -3.31 0.07
C LEU A 287 5.29 -3.18 -1.12
N LYS A 288 6.61 -3.11 -0.87
CA LYS A 288 7.63 -3.10 -1.94
C LYS A 288 7.54 -4.34 -2.83
N ARG A 289 7.33 -5.54 -2.27
CA ARG A 289 7.16 -6.77 -3.06
C ARG A 289 6.00 -6.67 -4.03
N VAL A 290 4.85 -6.16 -3.57
CA VAL A 290 3.68 -5.89 -4.42
C VAL A 290 4.03 -4.87 -5.50
N ALA A 291 4.67 -3.75 -5.12
CA ALA A 291 5.07 -2.70 -6.04
C ALA A 291 6.01 -3.22 -7.16
N VAL A 292 6.99 -4.06 -6.83
CA VAL A 292 7.89 -4.68 -7.82
C VAL A 292 7.12 -5.52 -8.83
N LYS A 293 6.15 -6.34 -8.38
CA LYS A 293 5.33 -7.17 -9.26
C LYS A 293 4.42 -6.33 -10.16
N VAL A 294 3.72 -5.35 -9.57
CA VAL A 294 2.85 -4.46 -10.35
C VAL A 294 3.65 -3.62 -11.35
N ASN A 295 4.84 -3.15 -10.97
CA ASN A 295 5.74 -2.45 -11.88
C ASN A 295 6.12 -3.29 -13.09
N LYS A 296 6.48 -4.56 -12.88
CA LYS A 296 6.76 -5.53 -13.96
C LYS A 296 5.54 -5.73 -14.86
N ILE A 297 4.35 -5.91 -14.27
CA ILE A 297 3.11 -6.06 -15.04
C ILE A 297 2.86 -4.83 -15.91
N CYS A 298 3.01 -3.62 -15.36
CA CYS A 298 2.82 -2.37 -16.11
C CYS A 298 3.85 -2.21 -17.25
N ASN A 299 5.09 -2.64 -17.04
CA ASN A 299 6.10 -2.66 -18.12
C ASN A 299 5.68 -3.60 -19.24
N ASP A 300 5.18 -4.80 -18.93
CA ASP A 300 4.67 -5.74 -19.92
C ASP A 300 3.45 -5.18 -20.66
N LEU A 301 2.49 -4.59 -19.94
CA LEU A 301 1.32 -3.95 -20.55
C LEU A 301 1.71 -2.88 -21.56
N ARG A 302 2.68 -2.03 -21.23
CA ARG A 302 3.19 -0.99 -22.12
C ARG A 302 3.91 -1.56 -23.34
N LEU A 303 4.72 -2.60 -23.14
CA LEU A 303 5.49 -3.22 -24.21
C LEU A 303 4.59 -4.00 -25.18
N LEU A 304 3.71 -4.86 -24.66
CA LEU A 304 2.82 -5.68 -25.46
C LEU A 304 1.76 -4.87 -26.23
N ALA A 305 1.34 -3.72 -25.68
CA ALA A 305 0.43 -2.78 -26.34
C ALA A 305 1.13 -1.75 -27.24
N SER A 306 2.46 -1.84 -27.41
CA SER A 306 3.23 -0.84 -28.17
C SER A 306 2.83 -0.81 -29.65
N GLY A 307 2.89 0.38 -30.24
CA GLY A 307 2.55 0.57 -31.65
C GLY A 307 1.67 1.80 -31.88
N PRO A 308 0.55 1.65 -32.60
CA PRO A 308 -0.17 0.43 -33.01
C PRO A 308 0.39 -0.32 -34.22
N ARG A 309 1.18 0.32 -35.09
CA ARG A 309 1.63 -0.29 -36.34
C ARG A 309 3.07 -0.82 -36.31
N CYS A 310 3.96 -0.13 -35.59
CA CYS A 310 5.39 -0.40 -35.56
C CYS A 310 5.88 -1.01 -34.23
N GLY A 311 4.97 -1.47 -33.38
CA GLY A 311 5.28 -2.15 -32.12
C GLY A 311 4.69 -3.55 -32.08
N LEU A 312 4.65 -4.18 -30.90
CA LEU A 312 4.11 -5.53 -30.72
C LEU A 312 2.60 -5.56 -30.97
N GLY A 313 1.84 -4.69 -30.32
CA GLY A 313 0.42 -4.49 -30.59
C GLY A 313 -0.45 -5.75 -30.38
N GLU A 314 -0.13 -6.60 -29.43
CA GLU A 314 -0.92 -7.81 -29.14
C GLU A 314 -2.31 -7.50 -28.60
N PHE A 315 -2.45 -6.36 -27.93
CA PHE A 315 -3.72 -5.83 -27.43
C PHE A 315 -3.69 -4.29 -27.40
N ASN A 316 -4.86 -3.69 -27.19
CA ASN A 316 -5.01 -2.24 -27.09
C ASN A 316 -5.36 -1.87 -25.65
N LEU A 317 -4.74 -0.80 -25.16
CA LEU A 317 -5.12 -0.14 -23.91
C LEU A 317 -6.17 0.92 -24.20
N PRO A 318 -7.08 1.22 -23.24
CA PRO A 318 -8.02 2.32 -23.37
C PRO A 318 -7.33 3.66 -23.60
N ALA A 319 -7.86 4.48 -24.52
CA ALA A 319 -7.38 5.82 -24.79
C ALA A 319 -7.87 6.76 -23.69
N MET A 320 -6.97 7.21 -22.80
CA MET A 320 -7.34 8.03 -21.63
C MET A 320 -7.15 9.53 -21.86
N GLN A 321 -6.18 9.92 -22.69
CA GLN A 321 -5.91 11.31 -23.04
C GLN A 321 -5.10 11.42 -24.32
N PRO A 322 -5.13 12.57 -25.03
CA PRO A 322 -4.20 12.84 -26.12
C PRO A 322 -2.74 12.72 -25.64
N GLY A 323 -1.91 12.00 -26.40
CA GLY A 323 -0.55 11.64 -25.96
C GLY A 323 0.55 12.60 -26.40
N SER A 324 0.23 13.62 -27.20
CA SER A 324 1.25 14.54 -27.74
C SER A 324 0.65 15.90 -28.10
N SER A 325 1.42 16.94 -27.82
CA SER A 325 1.10 18.32 -28.25
C SER A 325 1.51 18.61 -29.71
N ILE A 326 2.31 17.72 -30.34
CA ILE A 326 2.86 17.94 -31.70
C ILE A 326 2.53 16.77 -32.66
N MET A 327 2.19 15.58 -32.16
CA MET A 327 1.88 14.39 -32.97
C MET A 327 0.37 14.10 -32.91
N PRO A 328 -0.45 14.55 -33.91
CA PRO A 328 -1.87 14.29 -33.90
C PRO A 328 -2.18 12.79 -33.90
N GLY A 329 -3.12 12.34 -33.08
CA GLY A 329 -3.55 10.94 -33.01
C GLY A 329 -2.65 10.03 -32.16
N LYS A 330 -1.55 10.51 -31.59
CA LYS A 330 -0.74 9.72 -30.67
C LYS A 330 -1.44 9.59 -29.30
N VAL A 331 -1.60 8.35 -28.85
CA VAL A 331 -2.13 8.03 -27.51
C VAL A 331 -1.08 7.23 -26.75
N ASN A 332 -0.72 7.70 -25.56
CA ASN A 332 0.28 7.04 -24.70
C ASN A 332 -0.39 6.13 -23.65
N PRO A 333 0.32 5.10 -23.16
CA PRO A 333 -0.16 4.20 -22.10
C PRO A 333 -0.04 4.85 -20.71
N VAL A 334 -0.67 6.01 -20.50
CA VAL A 334 -0.45 6.88 -19.32
C VAL A 334 -0.84 6.25 -18.00
N ILE A 335 -1.79 5.31 -18.00
CA ILE A 335 -2.24 4.64 -16.76
C ILE A 335 -1.18 3.64 -16.26
N PRO A 336 -0.64 2.72 -17.07
CA PRO A 336 0.52 1.94 -16.63
C PRO A 336 1.75 2.80 -16.28
N GLU A 337 1.95 3.94 -16.95
CA GLU A 337 3.07 4.85 -16.65
C GLU A 337 2.94 5.49 -15.27
N VAL A 338 1.77 5.98 -14.89
CA VAL A 338 1.56 6.55 -13.54
C VAL A 338 1.68 5.46 -12.47
N MET A 339 1.21 4.24 -12.76
CA MET A 339 1.38 3.11 -11.83
C MET A 339 2.86 2.74 -11.64
N ASN A 340 3.69 2.79 -12.70
CA ASN A 340 5.14 2.63 -12.57
C ASN A 340 5.74 3.68 -11.61
N GLN A 341 5.34 4.96 -11.72
CA GLN A 341 5.81 6.04 -10.85
C GLN A 341 5.38 5.83 -9.39
N ILE A 342 4.14 5.37 -9.15
CA ILE A 342 3.67 4.98 -7.83
C ILE A 342 4.56 3.86 -7.25
N CYS A 343 4.84 2.82 -8.04
CA CYS A 343 5.71 1.73 -7.61
C CYS A 343 7.12 2.21 -7.25
N TYR A 344 7.71 3.13 -8.02
CA TYR A 344 9.02 3.71 -7.70
C TYR A 344 8.98 4.51 -6.39
N LYS A 345 7.91 5.27 -6.15
CA LYS A 345 7.75 6.02 -4.91
C LYS A 345 7.63 5.09 -3.69
N VAL A 346 6.83 4.03 -3.78
CA VAL A 346 6.69 3.01 -2.73
C VAL A 346 8.02 2.31 -2.42
N ILE A 347 8.80 1.96 -3.45
CA ILE A 347 10.15 1.38 -3.27
C ILE A 347 11.09 2.36 -2.57
N GLY A 348 11.03 3.64 -2.94
CA GLY A 348 11.82 4.70 -2.28
C GLY A 348 11.41 4.92 -0.82
N ASN A 349 10.11 4.88 -0.53
CA ASN A 349 9.59 4.97 0.83
C ASN A 349 10.05 3.80 1.70
N GLU A 350 10.05 2.57 1.17
CA GLU A 350 10.54 1.39 1.91
C GLU A 350 12.03 1.55 2.28
N LEU A 351 12.85 2.05 1.37
CA LEU A 351 14.26 2.32 1.68
C LEU A 351 14.39 3.36 2.81
N CYS A 352 13.57 4.42 2.79
CA CYS A 352 13.52 5.41 3.86
C CYS A 352 13.13 4.77 5.20
N VAL A 353 12.10 3.91 5.22
CA VAL A 353 11.67 3.16 6.42
C VAL A 353 12.79 2.26 6.93
N THR A 354 13.49 1.55 6.06
CA THR A 354 14.62 0.69 6.43
C THR A 354 15.75 1.50 7.08
N MET A 355 16.14 2.64 6.49
CA MET A 355 17.19 3.50 7.04
C MET A 355 16.78 4.13 8.38
N ALA A 356 15.51 4.54 8.52
CA ALA A 356 14.98 5.10 9.76
C ALA A 356 14.87 4.02 10.86
N GLY A 357 14.54 2.79 10.49
CA GLY A 357 14.52 1.66 11.43
C GLY A 357 15.91 1.33 11.98
N GLU A 358 16.93 1.34 11.12
CA GLU A 358 18.33 1.10 11.50
C GLU A 358 18.91 2.22 12.39
N ALA A 359 18.33 3.44 12.31
CA ALA A 359 18.81 4.60 13.06
C ALA A 359 18.36 4.64 14.53
N ALA A 360 17.66 3.63 15.03
CA ALA A 360 17.32 3.52 16.46
C ALA A 360 18.58 3.56 17.35
N GLN A 361 18.47 4.25 18.48
CA GLN A 361 19.56 4.34 19.46
C GLN A 361 19.03 4.07 20.85
N MET A 362 19.65 3.10 21.52
CA MET A 362 19.30 2.68 22.88
C MET A 362 17.81 2.29 22.96
N GLU A 363 17.05 2.85 23.89
CA GLU A 363 15.71 2.39 24.25
C GLU A 363 14.58 3.08 23.45
N LEU A 364 14.89 3.80 22.34
CA LEU A 364 13.89 4.47 21.52
C LEU A 364 14.32 4.62 20.07
N ASN A 365 13.39 4.52 19.13
CA ASN A 365 13.57 4.98 17.78
C ASN A 365 12.89 6.35 17.56
N ALA A 366 13.70 7.42 17.51
CA ALA A 366 13.18 8.77 17.32
C ALA A 366 12.74 9.07 15.88
N MET A 367 12.94 8.14 14.92
CA MET A 367 12.63 8.33 13.50
C MET A 367 11.27 7.74 13.10
N GLU A 368 10.47 7.27 14.02
CA GLU A 368 9.11 6.77 13.76
C GLU A 368 8.23 7.71 12.94
N PRO A 369 8.26 9.06 13.10
CA PRO A 369 7.43 9.96 12.30
C PRO A 369 7.60 9.81 10.80
N VAL A 370 8.83 9.75 10.29
CA VAL A 370 9.06 9.57 8.86
C VAL A 370 8.71 8.15 8.41
N MET A 371 8.87 7.14 9.26
CA MET A 371 8.46 5.77 8.97
C MET A 371 6.94 5.67 8.80
N ALA A 372 6.18 6.26 9.73
CA ALA A 372 4.73 6.33 9.66
C ALA A 372 4.27 7.05 8.39
N GLN A 373 4.83 8.24 8.09
CA GLN A 373 4.50 8.99 6.88
C GLN A 373 4.72 8.14 5.62
N CYS A 374 5.90 7.50 5.48
CA CYS A 374 6.22 6.67 4.32
C CYS A 374 5.27 5.47 4.18
N CYS A 375 4.89 4.82 5.28
CA CYS A 375 3.99 3.66 5.25
C CYS A 375 2.56 4.07 4.88
N PHE A 376 1.98 5.10 5.51
CA PHE A 376 0.64 5.60 5.19
C PHE A 376 0.56 6.10 3.75
N GLU A 377 1.51 6.93 3.31
CA GLU A 377 1.59 7.42 1.93
C GLU A 377 1.66 6.26 0.92
N SER A 378 2.45 5.23 1.21
CA SER A 378 2.60 4.08 0.32
C SER A 378 1.28 3.33 0.14
N VAL A 379 0.53 3.11 1.22
CA VAL A 379 -0.80 2.48 1.16
C VAL A 379 -1.76 3.33 0.34
N ASP A 380 -1.84 4.63 0.60
CA ASP A 380 -2.75 5.55 -0.11
C ASP A 380 -2.45 5.62 -1.61
N LEU A 381 -1.18 5.74 -1.97
CA LEU A 381 -0.75 5.71 -3.37
C LEU A 381 -1.11 4.41 -4.07
N MET A 382 -0.93 3.26 -3.40
CA MET A 382 -1.24 1.96 -3.98
C MET A 382 -2.75 1.73 -4.10
N VAL A 383 -3.56 2.12 -3.12
CA VAL A 383 -5.02 2.06 -3.17
C VAL A 383 -5.55 2.83 -4.39
N ASN A 384 -5.16 4.09 -4.51
CA ASN A 384 -5.57 4.96 -5.62
C ASN A 384 -5.02 4.46 -6.97
N GLY A 385 -3.78 3.97 -6.98
CA GLY A 385 -3.12 3.42 -8.16
C GLY A 385 -3.81 2.16 -8.67
N PHE A 386 -4.18 1.23 -7.79
CA PHE A 386 -4.85 -0.02 -8.17
C PHE A 386 -6.25 0.22 -8.71
N GLU A 387 -7.00 1.10 -8.08
CA GLU A 387 -8.33 1.49 -8.60
C GLU A 387 -8.22 2.15 -9.97
N THR A 388 -7.24 3.04 -10.15
CA THR A 388 -6.96 3.69 -11.42
C THR A 388 -6.51 2.68 -12.49
N LEU A 389 -5.57 1.78 -12.17
CA LEU A 389 -5.09 0.75 -13.08
C LEU A 389 -6.20 -0.20 -13.50
N ARG A 390 -7.03 -0.64 -12.54
CA ARG A 390 -8.16 -1.53 -12.79
C ARG A 390 -9.18 -0.90 -13.72
N THR A 391 -9.75 0.26 -13.32
CA THR A 391 -10.91 0.86 -13.99
C THR A 391 -10.56 1.56 -15.29
N ARG A 392 -9.38 2.20 -15.36
CA ARG A 392 -8.97 3.02 -16.50
C ARG A 392 -8.02 2.31 -17.47
N CYS A 393 -7.57 1.08 -17.14
CA CYS A 393 -6.70 0.31 -18.02
C CYS A 393 -7.19 -1.13 -18.18
N VAL A 394 -7.07 -1.97 -17.14
CA VAL A 394 -7.23 -3.42 -17.25
C VAL A 394 -8.60 -3.83 -17.78
N GLU A 395 -9.68 -3.29 -17.22
CA GLU A 395 -11.05 -3.65 -17.61
C GLU A 395 -11.38 -3.30 -19.06
N GLY A 396 -10.74 -2.28 -19.61
CA GLY A 396 -10.96 -1.84 -21.00
C GLY A 396 -9.99 -2.39 -22.04
N ILE A 397 -9.08 -3.32 -21.69
CA ILE A 397 -8.16 -3.94 -22.64
C ILE A 397 -8.94 -4.77 -23.68
N THR A 398 -8.56 -4.62 -24.95
CA THR A 398 -9.09 -5.41 -26.07
C THR A 398 -7.96 -6.11 -26.83
N ALA A 399 -8.13 -7.37 -27.18
CA ALA A 399 -7.10 -8.16 -27.84
C ALA A 399 -7.06 -7.93 -29.36
N ASN A 400 -5.86 -7.98 -29.94
CA ASN A 400 -5.61 -8.01 -31.39
C ASN A 400 -5.35 -9.46 -31.85
N ALA A 401 -6.39 -10.32 -31.80
CA ALA A 401 -6.28 -11.76 -32.01
C ALA A 401 -5.62 -12.15 -33.35
N GLU A 402 -5.97 -11.49 -34.46
CA GLU A 402 -5.38 -11.77 -35.75
C GLU A 402 -3.89 -11.46 -35.82
N ARG A 403 -3.47 -10.38 -35.18
CA ARG A 403 -2.05 -10.03 -35.07
C ARG A 403 -1.28 -11.09 -34.28
N CYS A 404 -1.78 -11.47 -33.12
CA CYS A 404 -1.19 -12.52 -32.31
C CYS A 404 -1.06 -13.85 -33.11
N LYS A 405 -2.10 -14.21 -33.87
CA LYS A 405 -2.10 -15.40 -34.70
C LYS A 405 -1.05 -15.34 -35.82
N ILE A 406 -0.94 -14.20 -36.51
CA ILE A 406 0.08 -14.00 -37.57
C ILE A 406 1.49 -14.09 -36.98
N GLU A 407 1.74 -13.53 -35.82
CA GLU A 407 3.06 -13.58 -35.14
C GLU A 407 3.43 -15.06 -34.82
N VAL A 408 2.49 -15.87 -34.31
CA VAL A 408 2.72 -17.28 -34.04
C VAL A 408 3.06 -18.04 -35.37
N HIS A 409 2.31 -17.80 -36.45
CA HIS A 409 2.55 -18.44 -37.69
C HIS A 409 3.91 -18.10 -38.35
N ASN A 410 4.36 -16.84 -38.13
CA ASN A 410 5.63 -16.37 -38.69
C ASN A 410 6.84 -16.71 -37.81
N SER A 411 6.61 -17.10 -36.56
CA SER A 411 7.70 -17.39 -35.64
C SER A 411 8.37 -18.70 -35.90
N ILE A 412 9.71 -18.70 -35.87
CA ILE A 412 10.52 -19.93 -35.92
C ILE A 412 10.31 -20.78 -34.66
N GLY A 413 9.88 -20.15 -33.55
CA GLY A 413 9.64 -20.80 -32.25
C GLY A 413 8.63 -21.95 -32.31
N VAL A 414 7.74 -22.00 -33.31
CA VAL A 414 6.80 -23.13 -33.52
C VAL A 414 7.50 -24.46 -33.80
N VAL A 415 8.76 -24.44 -34.28
CA VAL A 415 9.56 -25.65 -34.45
C VAL A 415 9.76 -26.43 -33.16
N THR A 416 9.68 -25.76 -32.02
CA THR A 416 9.81 -26.39 -30.71
C THR A 416 8.68 -27.37 -30.41
N ALA A 417 7.46 -27.10 -30.91
CA ALA A 417 6.35 -28.04 -30.81
C ALA A 417 6.56 -29.32 -31.63
N LEU A 418 7.37 -29.25 -32.70
CA LEU A 418 7.71 -30.38 -33.55
C LEU A 418 8.83 -31.25 -32.97
N ASN A 419 9.65 -30.70 -32.10
CA ASN A 419 10.86 -31.34 -31.58
C ASN A 419 10.65 -32.73 -30.96
N PRO A 420 9.60 -33.02 -30.19
CA PRO A 420 9.32 -34.35 -29.66
C PRO A 420 9.09 -35.41 -30.72
N ILE A 421 8.67 -35.01 -31.94
CA ILE A 421 8.28 -35.90 -33.04
C ILE A 421 9.39 -36.03 -34.06
N ILE A 422 9.89 -34.90 -34.59
CA ILE A 422 10.90 -34.92 -35.66
C ILE A 422 12.35 -34.98 -35.15
N GLY A 423 12.53 -34.81 -33.83
CA GLY A 423 13.82 -34.81 -33.15
C GLY A 423 14.61 -33.51 -33.30
N TYR A 424 15.51 -33.25 -32.35
CA TYR A 424 16.27 -31.98 -32.21
C TYR A 424 17.09 -31.64 -33.47
N LYS A 425 17.70 -32.66 -34.13
CA LYS A 425 18.53 -32.48 -35.34
C LYS A 425 17.73 -31.92 -36.52
N ASN A 426 16.53 -32.49 -36.78
CA ASN A 426 15.66 -32.00 -37.86
C ASN A 426 15.09 -30.64 -37.51
N SER A 427 14.68 -30.45 -36.25
CA SER A 427 14.19 -29.14 -35.75
C SER A 427 15.24 -28.03 -35.94
N THR A 428 16.50 -28.29 -35.61
CA THR A 428 17.61 -27.34 -35.80
C THR A 428 17.85 -27.01 -37.27
N LYS A 429 17.74 -28.04 -38.17
CA LYS A 429 17.89 -27.85 -39.62
C LYS A 429 16.79 -26.94 -40.19
N ILE A 430 15.54 -27.23 -39.83
CA ILE A 430 14.38 -26.41 -40.25
C ILE A 430 14.45 -24.98 -39.69
N ALA A 431 14.78 -24.81 -38.41
CA ALA A 431 14.93 -23.50 -37.79
C ALA A 431 16.01 -22.65 -38.49
N LYS A 432 17.16 -23.24 -38.78
CA LYS A 432 18.25 -22.57 -39.51
C LYS A 432 17.82 -22.13 -40.91
N GLU A 433 17.18 -23.01 -41.65
CA GLU A 433 16.72 -22.71 -43.01
C GLU A 433 15.62 -21.67 -43.03
N ALA A 434 14.67 -21.71 -42.05
CA ALA A 434 13.66 -20.68 -41.88
C ALA A 434 14.28 -19.30 -41.60
N LEU A 435 15.32 -19.24 -40.72
CA LEU A 435 16.04 -18.01 -40.40
C LEU A 435 16.79 -17.43 -41.64
N GLU A 436 17.45 -18.30 -42.44
CA GLU A 436 18.25 -17.90 -43.59
C GLU A 436 17.38 -17.47 -44.78
N THR A 437 16.22 -18.11 -44.97
CA THR A 437 15.37 -17.91 -46.15
C THR A 437 14.16 -17.04 -45.92
N GLY A 438 13.79 -16.76 -44.65
CA GLY A 438 12.57 -16.06 -44.28
C GLY A 438 11.28 -16.87 -44.54
N ARG A 439 11.38 -18.14 -44.83
CA ARG A 439 10.22 -19.04 -45.09
C ARG A 439 9.67 -19.58 -43.77
N SER A 440 8.38 -19.90 -43.78
CA SER A 440 7.73 -20.44 -42.60
C SER A 440 8.20 -21.87 -42.28
N VAL A 441 8.28 -22.21 -41.00
CA VAL A 441 8.55 -23.56 -40.49
C VAL A 441 7.55 -24.56 -41.11
N TYR A 442 6.29 -24.16 -41.23
CA TYR A 442 5.21 -24.97 -41.77
C TYR A 442 5.51 -25.41 -43.24
N GLU A 443 5.88 -24.44 -44.11
CA GLU A 443 6.22 -24.71 -45.51
C GLU A 443 7.44 -25.60 -45.64
N LEU A 444 8.49 -25.35 -44.89
CA LEU A 444 9.74 -26.11 -44.95
C LEU A 444 9.56 -27.56 -44.49
N VAL A 445 8.77 -27.81 -43.47
CA VAL A 445 8.47 -29.18 -42.99
C VAL A 445 7.74 -30.00 -44.05
N LEU A 446 6.77 -29.38 -44.76
CA LEU A 446 6.04 -30.05 -45.87
C LEU A 446 6.94 -30.27 -47.06
N GLU A 447 7.75 -29.32 -47.49
CA GLU A 447 8.64 -29.43 -48.65
C GLU A 447 9.72 -30.49 -48.44
N HIS A 448 10.28 -30.58 -47.23
CA HIS A 448 11.24 -31.63 -46.90
C HIS A 448 10.60 -33.02 -46.69
N GLY A 449 9.27 -33.12 -46.76
CA GLY A 449 8.56 -34.38 -46.57
C GLY A 449 8.75 -35.00 -45.17
N ILE A 450 9.03 -34.17 -44.16
CA ILE A 450 9.28 -34.63 -42.78
C ILE A 450 7.98 -35.10 -42.14
N LEU A 451 6.90 -34.34 -42.35
CA LEU A 451 5.54 -34.64 -41.92
C LEU A 451 4.57 -34.34 -43.06
N ASN A 452 3.45 -35.03 -43.09
CA ASN A 452 2.36 -34.68 -44.02
C ASN A 452 1.51 -33.53 -43.41
N LYS A 453 0.61 -32.98 -44.22
CA LYS A 453 -0.20 -31.82 -43.84
C LYS A 453 -1.09 -32.11 -42.62
N GLU A 454 -1.73 -33.27 -42.56
CA GLU A 454 -2.64 -33.68 -41.49
C GLU A 454 -1.90 -33.81 -40.14
N GLU A 455 -0.72 -34.42 -40.16
CA GLU A 455 0.15 -34.57 -39.00
C GLU A 455 0.62 -33.18 -38.48
N LEU A 456 1.07 -32.32 -39.40
CA LEU A 456 1.57 -30.99 -39.07
C LEU A 456 0.45 -30.10 -38.50
N ASP A 457 -0.73 -30.09 -39.11
CA ASP A 457 -1.90 -29.35 -38.62
C ASP A 457 -2.33 -29.86 -37.23
N THR A 458 -2.22 -31.15 -36.98
CA THR A 458 -2.52 -31.73 -35.66
C THR A 458 -1.50 -31.27 -34.62
N ILE A 459 -0.20 -31.34 -34.89
CA ILE A 459 0.86 -30.97 -33.95
C ILE A 459 0.81 -29.48 -33.65
N LEU A 460 0.61 -28.66 -34.68
CA LEU A 460 0.57 -27.19 -34.55
C LEU A 460 -0.82 -26.64 -34.22
N SER A 461 -1.77 -27.52 -33.86
CA SER A 461 -3.04 -27.06 -33.34
C SER A 461 -2.86 -26.36 -31.97
N PRO A 462 -3.64 -25.33 -31.68
CA PRO A 462 -3.55 -24.64 -30.38
C PRO A 462 -3.60 -25.58 -29.17
N GLU A 463 -4.47 -26.60 -29.22
CA GLU A 463 -4.66 -27.57 -28.14
C GLU A 463 -3.37 -28.35 -27.83
N ASN A 464 -2.56 -28.62 -28.83
CA ASN A 464 -1.35 -29.43 -28.73
C ASN A 464 -0.09 -28.60 -28.45
N MET A 465 -0.09 -27.32 -28.81
CA MET A 465 1.03 -26.41 -28.52
C MET A 465 1.01 -25.80 -27.12
N LEU A 466 -0.14 -25.76 -26.46
CA LEU A 466 -0.32 -24.98 -25.20
C LEU A 466 -0.10 -25.79 -23.93
N LYS A 467 0.05 -27.11 -24.02
CA LYS A 467 0.28 -28.01 -22.88
C LYS A 467 1.03 -29.25 -23.32
N PRO A 468 1.70 -29.97 -22.41
CA PRO A 468 2.29 -31.26 -22.73
C PRO A 468 1.22 -32.24 -23.21
N VAL A 469 1.37 -32.77 -24.43
CA VAL A 469 0.48 -33.76 -25.03
C VAL A 469 1.33 -34.91 -25.60
N LYS A 470 0.90 -36.14 -25.35
CA LYS A 470 1.48 -37.31 -26.01
C LYS A 470 0.73 -37.55 -27.31
N LEU A 471 1.39 -37.32 -28.42
CA LEU A 471 0.84 -37.56 -29.76
C LEU A 471 1.39 -38.91 -30.27
N ASP A 472 0.49 -39.79 -30.72
CA ASP A 472 0.88 -41.08 -31.36
C ASP A 472 1.20 -40.90 -32.84
N ILE A 473 2.01 -39.89 -33.16
CA ILE A 473 2.53 -39.63 -34.50
C ILE A 473 3.95 -40.18 -34.54
N LYS A 474 4.22 -41.12 -35.44
CA LYS A 474 5.57 -41.65 -35.66
C LYS A 474 6.17 -40.93 -36.86
N PRO A 475 7.43 -40.44 -36.74
CA PRO A 475 8.14 -39.81 -37.87
C PRO A 475 8.41 -40.78 -39.02
#